data_af0c44807ad3523cac9541d73e206ea5
#
_entry.id   af0c44807ad3523cac9541d73e206ea5
#
_cell.length_a   1.000
_cell.length_b   1.000
_cell.length_c   1.000
_cell.angle_alpha   90.00
_cell.angle_beta   90.00
_cell.angle_gamma   90.00
#
_symmetry.space_group_name_H-M   'P 1'
#
loop_
_entity.id
_entity.type
_entity.pdbx_description
1 polymer ?
#
loop_
_entity_poly.entity_id
_entity_poly.type
_entity_poly.pdbx_seq_one_letter_code
_entity_poly.pdbx_strand_id
1 'polypeptide(L)'
;MSALYVVTYELHESGTAYDELIEELNLSPGYCHTLQSTWLISTEETARQLYKRLLPCIHEQDRILVTEVSAGIHGRLPGEALEWIGEHR
;
A
#
# COMPACT_ATOMS: atom_id res chain seq x y z
N MET A 1 -16.92 -0.54 7.16
CA MET A 1 -16.71 -0.60 5.72
C MET A 1 -15.24 -0.39 5.39
N SER A 2 -14.75 -1.15 4.43
CA SER A 2 -13.37 -0.98 4.00
C SER A 2 -13.22 0.22 3.09
N ALA A 3 -12.08 0.89 3.19
CA ALA A 3 -11.69 1.95 2.28
C ALA A 3 -10.48 1.47 1.46
N LEU A 4 -10.27 2.09 0.33
CA LEU A 4 -9.16 1.77 -0.56
C LEU A 4 -8.09 2.84 -0.44
N TYR A 5 -6.85 2.41 -0.26
CA TYR A 5 -5.71 3.32 -0.10
C TYR A 5 -4.62 3.00 -1.09
N VAL A 6 -3.92 4.04 -1.52
CA VAL A 6 -2.65 3.89 -2.21
C VAL A 6 -1.55 4.08 -1.17
N VAL A 7 -0.65 3.13 -1.09
CA VAL A 7 0.55 3.23 -0.26
C VAL A 7 1.73 3.25 -1.22
N THR A 8 2.49 4.33 -1.19
CA THR A 8 3.68 4.45 -2.02
C THR A 8 4.85 4.90 -1.16
N TYR A 9 6.04 4.43 -1.49
CA TYR A 9 7.21 4.70 -0.67
C TYR A 9 8.47 4.83 -1.50
N GLU A 10 9.44 5.50 -0.91
CA GLU A 10 10.77 5.66 -1.47
C GLU A 10 11.74 5.26 -0.38
N LEU A 11 12.41 4.14 -0.56
CA LEU A 11 13.28 3.57 0.44
C LEU A 11 14.74 3.99 0.19
N HIS A 12 15.40 4.39 1.25
CA HIS A 12 16.78 4.86 1.18
C HIS A 12 17.74 3.73 0.84
N GLU A 13 17.50 2.55 1.41
CA GLU A 13 18.31 1.37 1.16
C GLU A 13 17.47 0.30 0.50
N SER A 14 18.11 -0.70 -0.09
CA SER A 14 17.40 -1.80 -0.70
C SER A 14 17.79 -3.11 -0.03
N GLY A 15 17.05 -4.17 -0.31
CA GLY A 15 17.35 -5.51 0.16
C GLY A 15 16.46 -5.95 1.31
N THR A 16 16.94 -6.90 2.11
CA THR A 16 16.15 -7.57 3.14
C THR A 16 15.73 -6.67 4.30
N ALA A 17 16.32 -5.49 4.41
CA ALA A 17 15.98 -4.56 5.48
C ALA A 17 14.50 -4.13 5.45
N TYR A 18 13.83 -4.33 4.32
CA TYR A 18 12.44 -3.91 4.15
C TYR A 18 11.45 -5.07 4.08
N ASP A 19 11.90 -6.28 4.40
CA ASP A 19 11.02 -7.45 4.42
C ASP A 19 9.87 -7.26 5.41
N GLU A 20 10.11 -6.56 6.51
CA GLU A 20 9.07 -6.29 7.51
C GLU A 20 7.96 -5.42 6.93
N LEU A 21 8.31 -4.45 6.09
CA LEU A 21 7.31 -3.60 5.43
C LEU A 21 6.43 -4.43 4.50
N ILE A 22 7.05 -5.29 3.70
CA ILE A 22 6.32 -6.17 2.78
C ILE A 22 5.41 -7.11 3.57
N GLU A 23 5.92 -7.72 4.63
CA GLU A 23 5.11 -8.60 5.48
C GLU A 23 3.93 -7.87 6.10
N GLU A 24 4.16 -6.66 6.58
CA GLU A 24 3.10 -5.88 7.21
C GLU A 24 2.02 -5.50 6.20
N LEU A 25 2.41 -5.13 4.98
CA LEU A 25 1.46 -4.84 3.92
C LEU A 25 0.64 -6.08 3.57
N ASN A 26 1.26 -7.24 3.54
CA ASN A 26 0.58 -8.51 3.26
C ASN A 26 -0.41 -8.91 4.35
N LEU A 27 -0.29 -8.35 5.55
CA LEU A 27 -1.23 -8.62 6.63
C LEU A 27 -2.52 -7.81 6.52
N SER A 28 -2.61 -6.91 5.56
CA SER A 28 -3.83 -6.13 5.34
C SER A 28 -4.95 -7.04 4.86
N PRO A 29 -6.22 -6.74 5.20
CA PRO A 29 -7.34 -7.57 4.76
C PRO A 29 -7.43 -7.72 3.25
N GLY A 30 -7.12 -6.66 2.50
CA GLY A 30 -6.99 -6.72 1.05
C GLY A 30 -5.74 -5.99 0.63
N TYR A 31 -4.96 -6.58 -0.27
CA TYR A 31 -3.74 -5.94 -0.74
C TYR A 31 -3.45 -6.34 -2.18
N CYS A 32 -2.78 -5.44 -2.88
CA CYS A 32 -2.31 -5.68 -4.23
C CYS A 32 -1.04 -4.88 -4.46
N HIS A 33 0.07 -5.58 -4.73
CA HIS A 33 1.34 -4.93 -5.03
C HIS A 33 1.34 -4.57 -6.52
N THR A 34 0.97 -3.34 -6.83
CA THR A 34 0.71 -2.91 -8.20
C THR A 34 1.97 -2.52 -8.96
N LEU A 35 2.81 -1.71 -8.35
CA LEU A 35 4.06 -1.24 -8.93
C LEU A 35 5.16 -1.48 -7.92
N GLN A 36 6.41 -1.38 -8.35
CA GLN A 36 7.56 -1.75 -7.52
C GLN A 36 7.49 -1.18 -6.09
N SER A 37 7.12 0.07 -5.95
CA SER A 37 7.04 0.74 -4.65
C SER A 37 5.65 1.26 -4.35
N THR A 38 4.62 0.66 -4.92
CA THR A 38 3.26 1.12 -4.77
C THR A 38 2.32 -0.05 -4.55
N TRP A 39 1.50 0.07 -3.52
CA TRP A 39 0.51 -0.93 -3.15
C TRP A 39 -0.87 -0.32 -3.10
N LEU A 40 -1.87 -1.13 -3.35
CA LEU A 40 -3.25 -0.80 -3.04
C LEU A 40 -3.67 -1.65 -1.84
N ILE A 41 -4.26 -1.00 -0.86
CA ILE A 41 -4.67 -1.65 0.39
C ILE A 41 -6.14 -1.39 0.63
N SER A 42 -6.89 -2.46 0.90
CA SER A 42 -8.28 -2.36 1.31
C SER A 42 -8.34 -2.72 2.79
N THR A 43 -8.79 -1.79 3.62
CA THR A 43 -8.82 -1.97 5.07
C THR A 43 -9.87 -1.08 5.70
N GLU A 44 -10.27 -1.41 6.91
CA GLU A 44 -11.19 -0.58 7.69
C GLU A 44 -10.45 0.53 8.46
N GLU A 45 -9.13 0.48 8.46
CA GLU A 45 -8.32 1.50 9.09
C GLU A 45 -8.48 2.86 8.41
N THR A 46 -8.25 3.94 9.16
CA THR A 46 -8.10 5.27 8.55
C THR A 46 -6.71 5.36 7.93
N ALA A 47 -6.49 6.38 7.09
CA ALA A 47 -5.18 6.62 6.49
C ALA A 47 -4.11 6.76 7.58
N ARG A 48 -4.45 7.46 8.66
CA ARG A 48 -3.54 7.67 9.78
C ARG A 48 -3.20 6.36 10.49
N GLN A 49 -4.19 5.51 10.72
CA GLN A 49 -3.98 4.22 11.37
C GLN A 49 -3.10 3.32 10.51
N LEU A 50 -3.36 3.27 9.21
CA LEU A 50 -2.56 2.49 8.29
C LEU A 50 -1.12 3.00 8.25
N TYR A 51 -0.95 4.32 8.14
CA TYR A 51 0.36 4.93 8.18
C TYR A 51 1.12 4.57 9.46
N LYS A 52 0.46 4.68 10.61
CA LYS A 52 1.10 4.36 11.89
C LYS A 52 1.48 2.89 12.01
N ARG A 53 0.70 2.01 11.41
CA ARG A 53 1.00 0.58 11.41
C ARG A 53 2.27 0.27 10.60
N LEU A 54 2.47 1.00 9.51
CA LEU A 54 3.61 0.77 8.62
C LEU A 54 4.88 1.50 9.06
N LEU A 55 4.73 2.56 9.84
CA LEU A 55 5.86 3.43 10.20
C LEU A 55 7.01 2.68 10.90
N PRO A 56 6.76 1.74 11.84
CA PRO A 56 7.86 1.02 12.47
C PRO A 56 8.66 0.13 11.52
N CYS A 57 8.15 -0.12 10.32
CA CYS A 57 8.79 -1.00 9.35
C CYS A 57 9.76 -0.27 8.42
N ILE A 58 9.89 1.04 8.56
CA ILE A 58 10.77 1.85 7.72
C ILE A 58 11.76 2.63 8.58
N HIS A 59 12.75 3.22 7.93
CA HIS A 59 13.81 3.99 8.58
C HIS A 59 13.54 5.49 8.47
N GLU A 60 14.23 6.28 9.28
CA GLU A 60 14.03 7.73 9.31
C GLU A 60 14.25 8.42 7.95
N GLN A 61 15.12 7.87 7.13
CA GLN A 61 15.44 8.46 5.83
C GLN A 61 14.48 8.03 4.73
N ASP A 62 13.62 7.08 5.03
CA ASP A 62 12.64 6.60 4.06
C ASP A 62 11.44 7.53 4.01
N ARG A 63 10.75 7.51 2.88
CA ARG A 63 9.54 8.29 2.69
C ARG A 63 8.38 7.36 2.39
N ILE A 64 7.21 7.70 2.91
CA ILE A 64 6.01 6.93 2.68
C ILE A 64 4.81 7.86 2.60
N LEU A 65 3.89 7.55 1.71
CA LEU A 65 2.65 8.30 1.55
C LEU A 65 1.49 7.31 1.52
N VAL A 66 0.50 7.58 2.35
CA VAL A 66 -0.75 6.81 2.38
C VAL A 66 -1.87 7.78 2.02
N THR A 67 -2.61 7.49 0.97
CA THR A 67 -3.72 8.34 0.56
C THR A 67 -4.94 7.51 0.24
N GLU A 68 -6.10 7.99 0.66
CA GLU A 68 -7.35 7.31 0.39
C GLU A 68 -7.79 7.57 -1.05
N VAL A 69 -8.28 6.54 -1.72
CA VAL A 69 -8.87 6.65 -3.04
C VAL A 69 -10.36 6.90 -2.86
N SER A 70 -10.80 8.11 -3.17
CA SER A 70 -12.22 8.50 -2.98
C SER A 70 -12.96 8.67 -4.32
N ALA A 71 -12.25 8.64 -5.42
CA ALA A 71 -12.84 8.86 -6.75
C ALA A 71 -12.23 7.88 -7.75
N GLY A 72 -12.06 8.27 -8.98
CA GLY A 72 -11.58 7.40 -10.03
C GLY A 72 -10.15 6.90 -9.81
N ILE A 73 -9.88 5.71 -10.28
CA ILE A 73 -8.55 5.15 -10.28
C ILE A 73 -8.31 4.55 -11.67
N HIS A 74 -7.24 4.97 -12.31
CA HIS A 74 -6.88 4.54 -13.64
C HIS A 74 -5.40 4.28 -13.72
N GLY A 75 -5.01 3.34 -14.55
CA GLY A 75 -3.61 3.04 -14.72
C GLY A 75 -3.37 1.99 -15.76
N ARG A 76 -2.11 1.83 -16.10
CA ARG A 76 -1.66 0.73 -16.96
C ARG A 76 -0.94 -0.24 -16.04
N LEU A 77 -1.61 -1.33 -15.70
CA LEU A 77 -1.16 -2.29 -14.71
C LEU A 77 -1.36 -3.70 -15.25
N PRO A 78 -0.71 -4.70 -14.65
CA PRO A 78 -1.01 -6.09 -14.98
C PRO A 78 -2.51 -6.38 -14.82
N GLY A 79 -3.04 -7.29 -15.64
CA GLY A 79 -4.45 -7.61 -15.61
C GLY A 79 -4.97 -8.04 -14.24
N GLU A 80 -4.14 -8.75 -13.47
CA GLU A 80 -4.48 -9.17 -12.12
C GLU A 80 -4.76 -7.98 -11.21
N ALA A 81 -3.96 -6.92 -11.34
CA ALA A 81 -4.13 -5.72 -10.53
C ALA A 81 -5.41 -4.98 -10.92
N LEU A 82 -5.71 -4.91 -12.19
CA LEU A 82 -6.94 -4.27 -12.68
C LEU A 82 -8.18 -5.02 -12.18
N GLU A 83 -8.14 -6.34 -12.18
CA GLU A 83 -9.23 -7.16 -11.65
C GLU A 83 -9.41 -6.91 -10.16
N TRP A 84 -8.30 -6.89 -9.42
CA TRP A 84 -8.33 -6.64 -7.99
C TRP A 84 -8.96 -5.28 -7.66
N ILE A 85 -8.61 -4.25 -8.42
CA ILE A 85 -9.19 -2.92 -8.26
C ILE A 85 -10.71 -2.97 -8.47
N GLY A 86 -11.16 -3.66 -9.50
CA GLY A 86 -12.58 -3.80 -9.79
C GLY A 86 -13.34 -4.48 -8.66
N GLU A 87 -12.72 -5.42 -7.99
CA GLU A 87 -13.33 -6.16 -6.89
C GLU A 87 -13.38 -5.37 -5.58
N HIS A 88 -12.53 -4.37 -5.42
CA HIS A 88 -12.38 -3.64 -4.16
C HIS A 88 -12.85 -2.18 -4.20
N ARG A 89 -13.47 -1.79 -5.28
CA ARG A 89 -14.01 -0.43 -5.40
C ARG A 89 -15.44 -0.34 -4.95
#